data_b274fde3bc2a1031fa257d8deee61835
#
_entry.id   b274fde3bc2a1031fa257d8deee61835
#
_cell.length_a   1.000
_cell.length_b   1.000
_cell.length_c   1.000
_cell.angle_alpha   90.00
_cell.angle_beta   90.00
_cell.angle_gamma   90.00
#
_symmetry.space_group_name_H-M   'P 1'
#
loop_
_entity.id
_entity.type
_entity.pdbx_description
1 polymer ?
#
loop_
_entity_poly.entity_id
_entity_poly.type
_entity_poly.pdbx_seq_one_letter_code
_entity_poly.pdbx_strand_id
1 'polypeptide(L)'
;MPSHFRNSIPSQHFAAEKKRYVLYVNYCCPWAHRTILALGLKGLGDVIQLVEADARDPARGWYFSGRRGPDRDPVYGVKFLSDLYLKADPQYKGRITVPMLWDKKHETIVNNESTEIVRMLLEGFDELLPPEQREANKGEASFIPQHLRSEIDTFNAFVHEMVNNGVYKTGFASSQKAYDENISKLFQALDRIEYHLAEPDHQPYLFGQHITEADIRLFPTIARFDVAYYTLFKCNMRMIRMDYPRLHLWLRRLYWNDGPETAGGQFKKTTSFECVSMIRYMIHVADIVQIKLGYSSVASGNGIIPAGPDPHVLPL
;
A
#
# COMPACT_ATOMS: atom_id res chain seq x y z
N MET A 1 -9.49 8.19 13.85
CA MET A 1 -10.47 7.22 14.38
C MET A 1 -10.30 5.93 13.57
N PRO A 2 -10.40 4.76 14.20
CA PRO A 2 -10.43 3.50 13.46
C PRO A 2 -11.64 3.49 12.50
N SER A 3 -11.51 2.78 11.39
CA SER A 3 -12.61 2.56 10.45
C SER A 3 -13.73 1.77 11.12
N HIS A 4 -14.99 2.07 10.79
CA HIS A 4 -16.11 1.25 11.24
C HIS A 4 -16.58 0.23 10.19
N PHE A 5 -16.10 0.32 8.96
CA PHE A 5 -16.32 -0.71 7.93
C PHE A 5 -15.27 -1.81 8.07
N ARG A 6 -15.58 -2.86 8.84
CA ARG A 6 -14.64 -3.92 9.24
C ARG A 6 -15.25 -5.32 9.05
N ASN A 7 -16.11 -5.48 8.04
CA ASN A 7 -16.64 -6.79 7.66
C ASN A 7 -15.60 -7.61 6.91
N SER A 8 -15.82 -8.92 6.82
CA SER A 8 -14.92 -9.87 6.14
C SER A 8 -15.61 -10.64 5.02
N ILE A 9 -14.80 -11.11 4.07
CA ILE A 9 -15.18 -12.07 3.03
C ILE A 9 -14.28 -13.31 3.22
N PRO A 10 -14.86 -14.54 3.25
CA PRO A 10 -16.29 -14.83 3.26
C PRO A 10 -16.94 -14.57 4.63
N SER A 11 -18.21 -14.23 4.63
CA SER A 11 -19.06 -14.18 5.83
C SER A 11 -20.52 -14.43 5.45
N GLN A 12 -21.42 -14.51 6.44
CA GLN A 12 -22.84 -14.74 6.20
C GLN A 12 -23.47 -13.70 5.26
N HIS A 13 -23.05 -12.42 5.38
CA HIS A 13 -23.59 -11.33 4.55
C HIS A 13 -22.76 -11.09 3.28
N PHE A 14 -21.47 -11.41 3.32
CA PHE A 14 -20.50 -11.12 2.23
C PHE A 14 -19.87 -12.42 1.75
N ALA A 15 -20.62 -13.21 0.97
CA ALA A 15 -20.10 -14.43 0.36
C ALA A 15 -19.09 -14.11 -0.73
N ALA A 16 -18.10 -14.97 -0.95
CA ALA A 16 -17.19 -14.89 -2.10
C ALA A 16 -17.99 -15.17 -3.39
N GLU A 17 -18.27 -14.14 -4.16
CA GLU A 17 -19.03 -14.22 -5.42
C GLU A 17 -18.26 -13.49 -6.54
N LYS A 18 -18.17 -14.11 -7.71
CA LYS A 18 -17.52 -13.53 -8.89
C LYS A 18 -18.25 -12.27 -9.36
N LYS A 19 -17.49 -11.20 -9.64
CA LYS A 19 -17.98 -9.90 -10.14
C LYS A 19 -18.94 -9.15 -9.19
N ARG A 20 -19.08 -9.59 -7.96
CA ARG A 20 -19.88 -8.89 -6.94
C ARG A 20 -19.18 -7.66 -6.38
N TYR A 21 -17.87 -7.72 -6.22
CA TYR A 21 -17.09 -6.71 -5.48
C TYR A 21 -16.33 -5.77 -6.40
N VAL A 22 -16.11 -4.55 -5.89
CA VAL A 22 -15.25 -3.54 -6.50
C VAL A 22 -14.19 -3.12 -5.48
N LEU A 23 -12.94 -3.14 -5.89
CA LEU A 23 -11.82 -2.61 -5.11
C LEU A 23 -11.47 -1.21 -5.63
N TYR A 24 -11.86 -0.18 -4.88
CA TYR A 24 -11.49 1.20 -5.18
C TYR A 24 -10.12 1.52 -4.61
N VAL A 25 -9.24 2.05 -5.44
CA VAL A 25 -7.82 2.27 -5.14
C VAL A 25 -7.33 3.61 -5.65
N ASN A 26 -6.11 3.95 -5.26
CA ASN A 26 -5.29 4.95 -5.93
C ASN A 26 -3.84 4.46 -5.94
N TYR A 27 -3.19 4.49 -7.10
CA TYR A 27 -1.82 3.96 -7.26
C TYR A 27 -0.75 4.76 -6.51
N CYS A 28 -1.02 6.02 -6.14
CA CYS A 28 -0.11 6.78 -5.29
C CYS A 28 -0.13 6.29 -3.83
N CYS A 29 -1.26 5.73 -3.38
CA CYS A 29 -1.47 5.34 -1.99
C CYS A 29 -0.77 4.01 -1.68
N PRO A 30 0.21 3.96 -0.75
CA PRO A 30 0.89 2.71 -0.41
C PRO A 30 -0.02 1.70 0.29
N TRP A 31 -1.05 2.17 0.98
CA TRP A 31 -2.05 1.32 1.61
C TRP A 31 -2.92 0.59 0.57
N ALA A 32 -3.34 1.31 -0.48
CA ALA A 32 -4.06 0.71 -1.61
C ALA A 32 -3.14 -0.21 -2.43
N HIS A 33 -1.86 0.15 -2.61
CA HIS A 33 -0.92 -0.66 -3.39
C HIS A 33 -0.77 -2.09 -2.86
N ARG A 34 -0.85 -2.32 -1.54
CA ARG A 34 -0.85 -3.69 -0.96
C ARG A 34 -2.00 -4.53 -1.50
N THR A 35 -3.19 -3.93 -1.60
CA THR A 35 -4.39 -4.62 -2.06
C THR A 35 -4.38 -4.83 -3.57
N ILE A 36 -3.78 -3.91 -4.34
CA ILE A 36 -3.56 -4.08 -5.78
C ILE A 36 -2.58 -5.24 -6.02
N LEU A 37 -1.49 -5.31 -5.25
CA LEU A 37 -0.54 -6.43 -5.30
C LEU A 37 -1.21 -7.76 -4.99
N ALA A 38 -1.92 -7.85 -3.87
CA ALA A 38 -2.62 -9.09 -3.48
C ALA A 38 -3.63 -9.54 -4.53
N LEU A 39 -4.40 -8.61 -5.10
CA LEU A 39 -5.35 -8.89 -6.18
C LEU A 39 -4.65 -9.46 -7.42
N GLY A 40 -3.53 -8.85 -7.83
CA GLY A 40 -2.76 -9.28 -9.00
C GLY A 40 -2.04 -10.62 -8.78
N LEU A 41 -1.37 -10.80 -7.63
CA LEU A 41 -0.66 -12.03 -7.27
C LEU A 41 -1.60 -13.23 -7.14
N LYS A 42 -2.84 -13.00 -6.72
CA LYS A 42 -3.89 -14.04 -6.64
C LYS A 42 -4.64 -14.26 -7.94
N GLY A 43 -4.39 -13.46 -8.98
CA GLY A 43 -5.12 -13.59 -10.24
C GLY A 43 -6.62 -13.26 -10.15
N LEU A 44 -7.02 -12.39 -9.23
CA LEU A 44 -8.43 -12.05 -8.96
C LEU A 44 -9.02 -11.01 -9.91
N GLY A 45 -8.34 -10.62 -10.99
CA GLY A 45 -8.80 -9.59 -11.93
C GLY A 45 -10.16 -9.87 -12.59
N ASP A 46 -10.48 -11.14 -12.83
CA ASP A 46 -11.78 -11.55 -13.37
C ASP A 46 -12.87 -11.75 -12.28
N VAL A 47 -12.47 -11.76 -11.01
CA VAL A 47 -13.35 -11.97 -9.86
C VAL A 47 -13.78 -10.65 -9.23
N ILE A 48 -12.86 -9.71 -9.08
CA ILE A 48 -13.05 -8.42 -8.41
C ILE A 48 -12.71 -7.32 -9.40
N GLN A 49 -13.60 -6.36 -9.58
CA GLN A 49 -13.36 -5.19 -10.41
C GLN A 49 -12.43 -4.22 -9.69
N LEU A 50 -11.34 -3.80 -10.35
CA LEU A 50 -10.44 -2.78 -9.84
C LEU A 50 -10.79 -1.42 -10.46
N VAL A 51 -10.95 -0.39 -9.64
CA VAL A 51 -11.28 0.97 -10.10
C VAL A 51 -10.37 1.99 -9.42
N GLU A 52 -9.72 2.83 -10.21
CA GLU A 52 -8.87 3.90 -9.68
C GLU A 52 -9.64 5.21 -9.54
N ALA A 53 -9.67 5.77 -8.32
CA ALA A 53 -9.95 7.18 -8.07
C ALA A 53 -8.62 7.93 -8.14
N ASP A 54 -8.32 8.52 -9.30
CA ASP A 54 -6.98 8.94 -9.70
C ASP A 54 -6.56 10.32 -9.19
N ALA A 55 -7.44 11.05 -8.53
CA ALA A 55 -7.17 12.39 -8.02
C ALA A 55 -7.75 12.62 -6.61
N ARG A 56 -7.29 13.67 -5.94
CA ARG A 56 -7.74 14.02 -4.59
C ARG A 56 -8.13 15.49 -4.52
N ASP A 57 -9.30 15.74 -3.95
CA ASP A 57 -9.81 17.06 -3.57
C ASP A 57 -9.57 17.26 -2.05
N PRO A 58 -9.12 18.45 -1.61
CA PRO A 58 -8.86 18.71 -0.19
C PRO A 58 -10.09 18.55 0.72
N ALA A 59 -11.27 18.96 0.25
CA ALA A 59 -12.50 18.95 1.04
C ALA A 59 -13.27 17.64 0.94
N ARG A 60 -13.34 17.05 -0.29
CA ARG A 60 -14.17 15.88 -0.59
C ARG A 60 -13.40 14.55 -0.69
N GLY A 61 -12.06 14.58 -0.64
CA GLY A 61 -11.23 13.37 -0.72
C GLY A 61 -11.01 12.89 -2.15
N TRP A 62 -10.97 11.57 -2.36
CA TRP A 62 -10.66 10.96 -3.65
C TRP A 62 -11.77 11.14 -4.68
N TYR A 63 -11.38 11.39 -5.95
CA TYR A 63 -12.32 11.54 -7.05
C TYR A 63 -11.78 10.99 -8.38
N PHE A 64 -12.66 10.82 -9.34
CA PHE A 64 -12.39 10.31 -10.68
C PHE A 64 -12.11 11.49 -11.62
N SER A 65 -10.86 11.71 -12.01
CA SER A 65 -10.51 12.88 -12.83
C SER A 65 -10.54 12.61 -14.33
N GLY A 66 -10.44 11.36 -14.73
CA GLY A 66 -10.31 10.95 -16.13
C GLY A 66 -8.89 10.99 -16.67
N ARG A 67 -7.88 11.32 -15.84
CA ARG A 67 -6.48 11.40 -16.30
C ARG A 67 -5.81 10.06 -16.45
N ARG A 68 -6.06 9.11 -15.52
CA ARG A 68 -5.48 7.76 -15.54
C ARG A 68 -6.54 6.65 -15.49
N GLY A 69 -7.72 6.98 -15.09
CA GLY A 69 -8.86 6.09 -14.97
C GLY A 69 -10.12 6.72 -15.57
N PRO A 70 -11.29 6.23 -15.18
CA PRO A 70 -12.55 6.81 -15.63
C PRO A 70 -12.72 8.23 -15.06
N ASP A 71 -13.50 9.06 -15.76
CA ASP A 71 -13.87 10.42 -15.30
C ASP A 71 -15.02 10.41 -14.28
N ARG A 72 -15.69 9.25 -14.13
CA ARG A 72 -16.71 8.93 -13.14
C ARG A 72 -16.60 7.48 -12.73
N ASP A 73 -17.12 7.14 -11.56
CA ASP A 73 -17.25 5.76 -11.14
C ASP A 73 -18.05 4.92 -12.18
N PRO A 74 -17.49 3.80 -12.66
CA PRO A 74 -18.13 3.00 -13.70
C PRO A 74 -19.36 2.20 -13.21
N VAL A 75 -19.61 2.18 -11.90
CA VAL A 75 -20.74 1.41 -11.31
C VAL A 75 -21.94 2.30 -11.05
N TYR A 76 -21.75 3.47 -10.45
CA TYR A 76 -22.81 4.38 -10.03
C TYR A 76 -22.74 5.76 -10.68
N GLY A 77 -21.73 6.03 -11.52
CA GLY A 77 -21.59 7.32 -12.21
C GLY A 77 -21.22 8.50 -11.31
N VAL A 78 -20.85 8.27 -10.05
CA VAL A 78 -20.48 9.34 -9.12
C VAL A 78 -19.12 9.94 -9.46
N LYS A 79 -18.92 11.20 -9.09
CA LYS A 79 -17.64 11.91 -9.33
C LYS A 79 -16.65 11.76 -8.18
N PHE A 80 -17.15 11.64 -6.95
CA PHE A 80 -16.34 11.57 -5.74
C PHE A 80 -16.54 10.26 -4.99
N LEU A 81 -15.48 9.72 -4.43
CA LEU A 81 -15.55 8.51 -3.61
C LEU A 81 -16.38 8.75 -2.33
N SER A 82 -16.42 10.00 -1.82
CA SER A 82 -17.27 10.40 -0.70
C SER A 82 -18.74 10.10 -0.92
N ASP A 83 -19.21 10.13 -2.18
CA ASP A 83 -20.62 9.85 -2.48
C ASP A 83 -20.95 8.37 -2.24
N LEU A 84 -19.98 7.45 -2.45
CA LEU A 84 -20.13 6.04 -2.10
C LEU A 84 -20.08 5.80 -0.59
N TYR A 85 -19.23 6.53 0.13
CA TYR A 85 -19.21 6.47 1.61
C TYR A 85 -20.54 6.91 2.21
N LEU A 86 -21.13 8.01 1.68
CA LEU A 86 -22.43 8.49 2.12
C LEU A 86 -23.59 7.60 1.64
N LYS A 87 -23.42 6.86 0.53
CA LYS A 87 -24.39 5.85 0.09
C LYS A 87 -24.39 4.66 1.06
N ALA A 88 -23.22 4.22 1.54
CA ALA A 88 -23.10 3.13 2.52
C ALA A 88 -23.60 3.54 3.91
N ASP A 89 -23.31 4.78 4.33
CA ASP A 89 -23.75 5.36 5.60
C ASP A 89 -24.01 6.86 5.41
N PRO A 90 -25.30 7.30 5.32
CA PRO A 90 -25.65 8.72 5.14
C PRO A 90 -25.15 9.65 6.25
N GLN A 91 -24.79 9.10 7.42
CA GLN A 91 -24.27 9.89 8.55
C GLN A 91 -22.75 9.80 8.69
N TYR A 92 -22.04 9.22 7.71
CA TYR A 92 -20.60 9.03 7.78
C TYR A 92 -19.84 10.37 7.88
N LYS A 93 -19.04 10.51 8.92
CA LYS A 93 -18.20 11.69 9.20
C LYS A 93 -16.70 11.35 9.24
N GLY A 94 -16.36 10.10 8.92
CA GLY A 94 -14.99 9.64 8.95
C GLY A 94 -14.18 10.08 7.73
N ARG A 95 -12.94 9.66 7.67
CA ARG A 95 -12.04 9.96 6.52
C ARG A 95 -12.44 9.13 5.30
N ILE A 96 -12.48 9.76 4.15
CA ILE A 96 -12.63 9.09 2.85
C ILE A 96 -11.28 8.53 2.44
N THR A 97 -11.12 7.21 2.51
CA THR A 97 -9.84 6.51 2.32
C THR A 97 -9.89 5.50 1.18
N VAL A 98 -8.71 5.18 0.64
CA VAL A 98 -8.45 4.03 -0.20
C VAL A 98 -7.35 3.18 0.45
N PRO A 99 -7.37 1.84 0.29
CA PRO A 99 -8.32 1.05 -0.47
C PRO A 99 -9.72 1.05 0.16
N MET A 100 -10.73 0.76 -0.65
CA MET A 100 -12.10 0.52 -0.20
C MET A 100 -12.67 -0.67 -0.98
N LEU A 101 -13.07 -1.73 -0.26
CA LEU A 101 -13.74 -2.90 -0.84
C LEU A 101 -15.25 -2.70 -0.74
N TRP A 102 -15.91 -2.60 -1.89
CA TRP A 102 -17.32 -2.32 -2.05
C TRP A 102 -18.10 -3.56 -2.48
N ASP A 103 -19.27 -3.77 -1.91
CA ASP A 103 -20.25 -4.78 -2.32
C ASP A 103 -21.37 -4.17 -3.16
N LYS A 104 -21.44 -4.54 -4.45
CA LYS A 104 -22.50 -4.08 -5.36
C LYS A 104 -23.88 -4.64 -5.03
N LYS A 105 -23.95 -5.79 -4.35
CA LYS A 105 -25.21 -6.47 -4.03
C LYS A 105 -25.95 -5.79 -2.88
N HIS A 106 -25.22 -5.40 -1.84
CA HIS A 106 -25.77 -4.69 -0.69
C HIS A 106 -25.56 -3.17 -0.74
N GLU A 107 -24.91 -2.68 -1.79
CA GLU A 107 -24.61 -1.26 -2.00
C GLU A 107 -23.91 -0.61 -0.79
N THR A 108 -22.92 -1.29 -0.23
CA THR A 108 -22.21 -0.85 0.98
C THR A 108 -20.72 -1.16 0.94
N ILE A 109 -19.99 -0.53 1.83
CA ILE A 109 -18.57 -0.81 2.05
C ILE A 109 -18.43 -2.07 2.91
N VAL A 110 -17.71 -3.07 2.39
CA VAL A 110 -17.34 -4.25 3.17
C VAL A 110 -16.26 -3.86 4.18
N ASN A 111 -15.17 -3.26 3.66
CA ASN A 111 -13.99 -2.94 4.46
C ASN A 111 -13.17 -1.84 3.79
N ASN A 112 -12.49 -1.00 4.58
CA ASN A 112 -11.53 0.00 4.10
C ASN A 112 -10.21 -0.01 4.89
N GLU A 113 -9.91 -1.13 5.56
CA GLU A 113 -8.62 -1.37 6.21
C GLU A 113 -7.74 -2.28 5.32
N SER A 114 -6.65 -1.74 4.82
CA SER A 114 -5.79 -2.42 3.84
C SER A 114 -5.26 -3.78 4.30
N THR A 115 -4.95 -3.92 5.59
CA THR A 115 -4.42 -5.16 6.17
C THR A 115 -5.42 -6.30 6.13
N GLU A 116 -6.69 -6.00 6.38
CA GLU A 116 -7.78 -6.96 6.34
C GLU A 116 -8.19 -7.28 4.90
N ILE A 117 -8.23 -6.25 4.03
CA ILE A 117 -8.53 -6.45 2.61
C ILE A 117 -7.47 -7.35 1.97
N VAL A 118 -6.18 -7.16 2.27
CA VAL A 118 -5.12 -8.07 1.77
C VAL A 118 -5.41 -9.52 2.13
N ARG A 119 -5.76 -9.82 3.39
CA ARG A 119 -6.10 -11.19 3.80
C ARG A 119 -7.34 -11.73 3.14
N MET A 120 -8.39 -10.93 3.00
CA MET A 120 -9.57 -11.32 2.24
C MET A 120 -9.23 -11.67 0.78
N LEU A 121 -8.35 -10.90 0.14
CA LEU A 121 -7.91 -11.18 -1.23
C LEU A 121 -7.04 -12.43 -1.32
N LEU A 122 -6.20 -12.70 -0.35
CA LEU A 122 -5.32 -13.87 -0.34
C LEU A 122 -6.07 -15.18 -0.05
N GLU A 123 -7.00 -15.19 0.89
CA GLU A 123 -7.64 -16.41 1.38
C GLU A 123 -9.14 -16.49 1.05
N GLY A 124 -9.85 -15.35 1.05
CA GLY A 124 -11.32 -15.31 1.06
C GLY A 124 -12.01 -15.67 -0.25
N PHE A 125 -11.28 -15.72 -1.36
CA PHE A 125 -11.81 -16.02 -2.69
C PHE A 125 -11.27 -17.32 -3.29
N ASP A 126 -10.59 -18.13 -2.50
CA ASP A 126 -9.92 -19.35 -2.94
C ASP A 126 -10.85 -20.30 -3.70
N GLU A 127 -12.08 -20.48 -3.25
CA GLU A 127 -13.05 -21.38 -3.90
C GLU A 127 -13.43 -20.96 -5.33
N LEU A 128 -13.24 -19.69 -5.69
CA LEU A 128 -13.49 -19.16 -7.03
C LEU A 128 -12.31 -19.32 -7.98
N LEU A 129 -11.15 -19.77 -7.47
CA LEU A 129 -9.92 -19.93 -8.22
C LEU A 129 -9.66 -21.39 -8.59
N PRO A 130 -8.89 -21.63 -9.67
CA PRO A 130 -8.38 -22.96 -9.97
C PRO A 130 -7.62 -23.56 -8.79
N PRO A 131 -7.64 -24.89 -8.60
CA PRO A 131 -7.05 -25.53 -7.43
C PRO A 131 -5.58 -25.16 -7.16
N GLU A 132 -4.78 -24.98 -8.21
CA GLU A 132 -3.35 -24.64 -8.13
C GLU A 132 -3.09 -23.20 -7.63
N GLN A 133 -4.10 -22.33 -7.69
CA GLN A 133 -4.01 -20.93 -7.22
C GLN A 133 -4.53 -20.75 -5.79
N ARG A 134 -5.18 -21.78 -5.21
CA ARG A 134 -5.74 -21.71 -3.86
C ARG A 134 -4.64 -21.77 -2.81
N GLU A 135 -4.69 -20.85 -1.82
CA GLU A 135 -3.70 -20.83 -0.74
C GLU A 135 -3.66 -22.17 0.02
N ALA A 136 -4.82 -22.79 0.25
CA ALA A 136 -4.92 -24.08 0.91
C ALA A 136 -4.11 -25.20 0.21
N ASN A 137 -3.84 -25.08 -1.10
CA ASN A 137 -3.15 -26.10 -1.89
C ASN A 137 -1.68 -25.78 -2.17
N LYS A 138 -1.19 -24.60 -1.79
CA LYS A 138 0.19 -24.14 -2.10
C LYS A 138 1.22 -24.60 -1.10
N GLY A 139 0.82 -25.10 0.09
CA GLY A 139 1.76 -25.51 1.13
C GLY A 139 2.75 -24.41 1.51
N GLU A 140 4.04 -24.68 1.37
CA GLU A 140 5.13 -23.72 1.66
C GLU A 140 5.09 -22.48 0.76
N ALA A 141 4.59 -22.60 -0.46
CA ALA A 141 4.47 -21.48 -1.40
C ALA A 141 3.20 -20.62 -1.19
N SER A 142 2.42 -20.88 -0.16
CA SER A 142 1.32 -20.02 0.27
C SER A 142 1.84 -18.65 0.68
N PHE A 143 1.09 -17.59 0.39
CA PHE A 143 1.40 -16.26 0.90
C PHE A 143 1.27 -16.16 2.43
N ILE A 144 0.56 -17.13 3.06
CA ILE A 144 0.40 -17.20 4.53
C ILE A 144 0.57 -18.68 4.94
N PRO A 145 1.79 -19.26 4.87
CA PRO A 145 2.01 -20.63 5.27
C PRO A 145 1.61 -20.85 6.73
N GLN A 146 0.88 -21.92 7.02
CA GLN A 146 0.28 -22.14 8.35
C GLN A 146 1.33 -22.16 9.47
N HIS A 147 2.50 -22.74 9.24
CA HIS A 147 3.57 -22.83 10.22
C HIS A 147 4.25 -21.47 10.49
N LEU A 148 4.23 -20.53 9.54
CA LEU A 148 4.81 -19.20 9.67
C LEU A 148 3.77 -18.11 10.05
N ARG A 149 2.47 -18.45 10.10
CA ARG A 149 1.40 -17.46 10.30
C ARG A 149 1.64 -16.55 11.51
N SER A 150 2.02 -17.12 12.66
CA SER A 150 2.25 -16.34 13.89
C SER A 150 3.46 -15.40 13.78
N GLU A 151 4.52 -15.85 13.11
CA GLU A 151 5.72 -15.04 12.89
C GLU A 151 5.45 -13.91 11.90
N ILE A 152 4.75 -14.20 10.80
CA ILE A 152 4.28 -13.22 9.82
C ILE A 152 3.38 -12.19 10.51
N ASP A 153 2.45 -12.59 11.39
CA ASP A 153 1.60 -11.68 12.13
C ASP A 153 2.39 -10.73 13.02
N THR A 154 3.36 -11.26 13.75
CA THR A 154 4.24 -10.50 14.64
C THR A 154 5.10 -9.51 13.84
N PHE A 155 5.70 -9.97 12.74
CA PHE A 155 6.51 -9.15 11.87
C PHE A 155 5.66 -8.05 11.20
N ASN A 156 4.48 -8.40 10.70
CA ASN A 156 3.56 -7.46 10.08
C ASN A 156 3.08 -6.38 11.05
N ALA A 157 2.80 -6.73 12.32
CA ALA A 157 2.45 -5.75 13.36
C ALA A 157 3.61 -4.77 13.62
N PHE A 158 4.82 -5.29 13.73
CA PHE A 158 6.04 -4.48 13.89
C PHE A 158 6.26 -3.55 12.67
N VAL A 159 6.23 -4.08 11.46
CA VAL A 159 6.39 -3.30 10.22
C VAL A 159 5.30 -2.24 10.08
N HIS A 160 4.05 -2.59 10.37
CA HIS A 160 2.93 -1.65 10.31
C HIS A 160 3.14 -0.44 11.21
N GLU A 161 3.51 -0.68 12.47
CA GLU A 161 3.66 0.38 13.47
C GLU A 161 4.92 1.21 13.25
N MET A 162 6.06 0.55 12.99
CA MET A 162 7.37 1.18 13.03
C MET A 162 7.86 1.69 11.68
N VAL A 163 7.44 1.07 10.58
CA VAL A 163 7.87 1.42 9.21
C VAL A 163 6.74 2.08 8.44
N ASN A 164 5.62 1.38 8.23
CA ASN A 164 4.55 1.88 7.39
C ASN A 164 3.88 3.13 7.97
N ASN A 165 3.58 3.13 9.27
CA ASN A 165 3.14 4.32 9.99
C ASN A 165 4.32 5.22 10.37
N GLY A 166 5.51 4.66 10.58
CA GLY A 166 6.71 5.38 10.98
C GLY A 166 7.08 6.52 10.04
N VAL A 167 7.03 6.28 8.71
CA VAL A 167 7.27 7.34 7.72
C VAL A 167 6.26 8.48 7.83
N TYR A 168 5.00 8.19 8.13
CA TYR A 168 3.95 9.21 8.32
C TYR A 168 4.11 9.93 9.65
N LYS A 169 4.42 9.23 10.74
CA LYS A 169 4.70 9.85 12.06
C LYS A 169 5.88 10.81 11.98
N THR A 170 6.91 10.45 11.22
CA THR A 170 8.06 11.32 10.95
C THR A 170 7.65 12.52 10.10
N GLY A 171 7.00 12.29 8.95
CA GLY A 171 6.67 13.34 7.98
C GLY A 171 5.64 14.35 8.49
N PHE A 172 4.71 13.94 9.34
CA PHE A 172 3.67 14.79 9.93
C PHE A 172 3.92 15.18 11.38
N ALA A 173 5.15 15.01 11.86
CA ALA A 173 5.51 15.45 13.22
C ALA A 173 5.26 16.95 13.40
N SER A 174 4.58 17.33 14.47
CA SER A 174 4.19 18.70 14.79
C SER A 174 5.24 19.46 15.63
N SER A 175 6.30 18.79 16.07
CA SER A 175 7.41 19.36 16.84
C SER A 175 8.73 18.67 16.51
N GLN A 176 9.85 19.38 16.73
CA GLN A 176 11.19 18.79 16.55
C GLN A 176 11.36 17.55 17.41
N LYS A 177 10.96 17.57 18.67
CA LYS A 177 11.02 16.41 19.58
C LYS A 177 10.30 15.20 19.01
N ALA A 178 9.05 15.39 18.53
CA ALA A 178 8.29 14.30 17.91
C ALA A 178 8.94 13.76 16.64
N TYR A 179 9.54 14.64 15.83
CA TYR A 179 10.29 14.24 14.64
C TYR A 179 11.51 13.39 15.02
N ASP A 180 12.34 13.85 15.95
CA ASP A 180 13.57 13.18 16.38
C ASP A 180 13.29 11.79 16.97
N GLU A 181 12.22 11.68 17.78
CA GLU A 181 11.78 10.40 18.34
C GLU A 181 11.28 9.43 17.26
N ASN A 182 10.49 9.92 16.31
CA ASN A 182 9.92 9.08 15.27
C ASN A 182 10.95 8.65 14.22
N ILE A 183 11.83 9.56 13.78
CA ILE A 183 12.86 9.21 12.79
C ILE A 183 13.86 8.20 13.37
N SER A 184 14.26 8.34 14.63
CA SER A 184 15.13 7.38 15.30
C SER A 184 14.52 5.98 15.34
N LYS A 185 13.23 5.86 15.74
CA LYS A 185 12.51 4.58 15.77
C LYS A 185 12.37 3.97 14.37
N LEU A 186 12.08 4.79 13.36
CA LEU A 186 11.97 4.35 11.98
C LEU A 186 13.27 3.71 11.47
N PHE A 187 14.41 4.37 11.70
CA PHE A 187 15.69 3.86 11.23
C PHE A 187 16.18 2.65 12.02
N GLN A 188 15.89 2.56 13.33
CA GLN A 188 16.10 1.34 14.11
C GLN A 188 15.27 0.16 13.56
N ALA A 189 14.04 0.43 13.10
CA ALA A 189 13.21 -0.59 12.49
C ALA A 189 13.75 -1.04 11.13
N LEU A 190 14.27 -0.13 10.31
CA LEU A 190 14.94 -0.48 9.05
C LEU A 190 16.22 -1.29 9.29
N ASP A 191 17.02 -0.93 10.31
CA ASP A 191 18.19 -1.71 10.73
C ASP A 191 17.79 -3.13 11.12
N ARG A 192 16.72 -3.30 11.89
CA ARG A 192 16.20 -4.62 12.26
C ARG A 192 15.79 -5.44 11.03
N ILE A 193 15.16 -4.83 10.03
CA ILE A 193 14.79 -5.55 8.79
C ILE A 193 16.04 -5.91 7.98
N GLU A 194 17.04 -5.04 7.90
CA GLU A 194 18.32 -5.32 7.25
C GLU A 194 19.03 -6.53 7.89
N TYR A 195 19.03 -6.62 9.25
CA TYR A 195 19.56 -7.77 9.97
C TYR A 195 18.72 -9.02 9.78
N HIS A 196 17.38 -8.90 9.78
CA HIS A 196 16.47 -10.01 9.50
C HIS A 196 16.79 -10.65 8.13
N LEU A 197 17.00 -9.84 7.10
CA LEU A 197 17.39 -10.29 5.76
C LEU A 197 18.85 -10.79 5.68
N ALA A 198 19.64 -10.72 6.76
CA ALA A 198 20.97 -11.31 6.82
C ALA A 198 20.94 -12.81 7.12
N GLU A 199 19.89 -13.27 7.78
CA GLU A 199 19.72 -14.68 8.15
C GLU A 199 19.44 -15.53 6.92
N PRO A 200 20.10 -16.70 6.78
CA PRO A 200 19.93 -17.56 5.60
C PRO A 200 18.48 -17.98 5.34
N ASP A 201 17.73 -18.24 6.42
CA ASP A 201 16.32 -18.67 6.35
C ASP A 201 15.35 -17.55 5.94
N HIS A 202 15.84 -16.30 5.88
CA HIS A 202 15.08 -15.12 5.47
C HIS A 202 15.55 -14.58 4.10
N GLN A 203 15.89 -15.49 3.19
CA GLN A 203 16.33 -15.14 1.83
C GLN A 203 15.72 -16.12 0.81
N PRO A 204 15.41 -15.66 -0.41
CA PRO A 204 15.53 -14.30 -0.95
C PRO A 204 14.43 -13.33 -0.51
N TYR A 205 13.39 -13.83 0.20
CA TYR A 205 12.26 -13.06 0.70
C TYR A 205 12.23 -13.04 2.24
N LEU A 206 11.37 -12.24 2.84
CA LEU A 206 11.35 -12.02 4.30
C LEU A 206 11.18 -13.29 5.14
N PHE A 207 10.59 -14.34 4.60
CA PHE A 207 10.38 -15.63 5.29
C PHE A 207 10.83 -16.81 4.42
N GLY A 208 11.98 -16.69 3.76
CA GLY A 208 12.64 -17.78 3.04
C GLY A 208 12.43 -17.74 1.53
N GLN A 209 12.16 -18.92 0.93
CA GLN A 209 12.19 -19.10 -0.52
C GLN A 209 10.95 -18.58 -1.26
N HIS A 210 9.86 -18.30 -0.54
CA HIS A 210 8.59 -17.92 -1.14
C HIS A 210 8.13 -16.54 -0.66
N ILE A 211 7.46 -15.80 -1.56
CA ILE A 211 6.85 -14.52 -1.24
C ILE A 211 5.72 -14.74 -0.24
N THR A 212 5.70 -13.95 0.82
CA THR A 212 4.66 -14.01 1.86
C THR A 212 3.87 -12.70 1.95
N GLU A 213 2.81 -12.69 2.76
CA GLU A 213 2.05 -11.48 3.08
C GLU A 213 2.96 -10.36 3.63
N ALA A 214 4.05 -10.72 4.33
CA ALA A 214 5.01 -9.75 4.86
C ALA A 214 5.69 -8.94 3.74
N ASP A 215 6.09 -9.61 2.66
CA ASP A 215 6.68 -8.98 1.48
C ASP A 215 5.67 -8.03 0.81
N ILE A 216 4.41 -8.47 0.66
CA ILE A 216 3.32 -7.67 0.08
C ILE A 216 3.07 -6.40 0.90
N ARG A 217 3.13 -6.49 2.24
CA ARG A 217 2.87 -5.36 3.14
C ARG A 217 4.02 -4.37 3.24
N LEU A 218 5.26 -4.84 3.21
CA LEU A 218 6.44 -3.98 3.32
C LEU A 218 6.78 -3.27 2.01
N PHE A 219 6.69 -3.98 0.88
CA PHE A 219 7.14 -3.53 -0.43
C PHE A 219 6.66 -2.11 -0.81
N PRO A 220 5.37 -1.74 -0.69
CA PRO A 220 4.90 -0.43 -1.12
C PRO A 220 5.57 0.75 -0.40
N THR A 221 5.97 0.56 0.85
CA THR A 221 6.67 1.58 1.63
C THR A 221 8.13 1.68 1.20
N ILE A 222 8.83 0.57 1.06
CA ILE A 222 10.25 0.56 0.68
C ILE A 222 10.43 1.06 -0.76
N ALA A 223 9.56 0.66 -1.70
CA ALA A 223 9.59 1.14 -3.08
C ALA A 223 9.41 2.68 -3.19
N ARG A 224 8.75 3.30 -2.22
CA ARG A 224 8.54 4.76 -2.14
C ARG A 224 9.55 5.48 -1.25
N PHE A 225 10.40 4.73 -0.53
CA PHE A 225 11.21 5.33 0.53
C PHE A 225 12.12 6.43 0.00
N ASP A 226 13.03 6.07 -0.90
CA ASP A 226 14.02 7.01 -1.43
C ASP A 226 13.41 8.10 -2.31
N VAL A 227 12.34 7.79 -3.05
CA VAL A 227 11.73 8.71 -4.03
C VAL A 227 10.71 9.67 -3.44
N ALA A 228 10.13 9.34 -2.29
CA ALA A 228 9.08 10.14 -1.67
C ALA A 228 9.36 10.44 -0.19
N TYR A 229 9.53 9.41 0.65
CA TYR A 229 9.63 9.62 2.10
C TYR A 229 10.94 10.26 2.51
N TYR A 230 12.05 9.94 1.84
CA TYR A 230 13.35 10.58 2.07
C TYR A 230 13.27 12.11 1.92
N THR A 231 12.68 12.59 0.84
CA THR A 231 12.60 14.03 0.54
C THR A 231 11.40 14.69 1.19
N LEU A 232 10.18 14.19 0.91
CA LEU A 232 8.93 14.86 1.30
C LEU A 232 8.63 14.74 2.79
N PHE A 233 8.92 13.58 3.38
CA PHE A 233 8.65 13.29 4.79
C PHE A 233 9.88 13.47 5.67
N LYS A 234 11.01 13.88 5.07
CA LYS A 234 12.29 14.08 5.77
C LYS A 234 12.81 12.82 6.48
N CYS A 235 12.45 11.63 5.95
CA CYS A 235 13.01 10.37 6.43
C CYS A 235 14.43 10.19 5.88
N ASN A 236 15.33 11.12 6.16
CA ASN A 236 16.56 11.36 5.40
C ASN A 236 17.87 11.08 6.14
N MET A 237 17.87 10.27 7.18
CA MET A 237 19.12 9.84 7.83
C MET A 237 19.96 8.95 6.91
N ARG A 238 19.31 8.01 6.21
CA ARG A 238 19.95 7.04 5.29
C ARG A 238 18.98 6.71 4.13
N MET A 239 19.53 6.20 3.01
CA MET A 239 18.76 5.78 1.84
C MET A 239 18.71 4.26 1.72
N ILE A 240 17.60 3.72 1.26
CA ILE A 240 17.49 2.27 1.05
C ILE A 240 18.53 1.78 0.06
N ARG A 241 18.72 2.46 -1.06
CA ARG A 241 19.65 2.04 -2.11
C ARG A 241 21.13 2.19 -1.77
N MET A 242 21.49 3.04 -0.80
CA MET A 242 22.88 3.31 -0.46
C MET A 242 23.31 2.64 0.84
N ASP A 243 22.43 2.56 1.82
CA ASP A 243 22.82 2.24 3.19
C ASP A 243 22.23 0.90 3.70
N TYR A 244 21.31 0.27 2.91
CA TYR A 244 20.63 -0.97 3.27
C TYR A 244 20.78 -2.02 2.15
N PRO A 245 21.94 -2.64 1.99
CA PRO A 245 22.25 -3.48 0.83
C PRO A 245 21.33 -4.71 0.70
N ARG A 246 20.91 -5.35 1.80
CA ARG A 246 20.04 -6.52 1.75
C ARG A 246 18.59 -6.15 1.47
N LEU A 247 18.12 -5.10 2.13
CA LEU A 247 16.77 -4.56 1.89
C LEU A 247 16.64 -4.01 0.46
N HIS A 248 17.69 -3.39 -0.07
CA HIS A 248 17.74 -2.96 -1.46
C HIS A 248 17.76 -4.16 -2.42
N LEU A 249 18.53 -5.21 -2.13
CA LEU A 249 18.53 -6.44 -2.95
C LEU A 249 17.16 -7.12 -2.93
N TRP A 250 16.51 -7.23 -1.76
CA TRP A 250 15.15 -7.74 -1.61
C TRP A 250 14.14 -6.93 -2.44
N LEU A 251 14.21 -5.59 -2.36
CA LEU A 251 13.37 -4.68 -3.16
C LEU A 251 13.53 -4.94 -4.66
N ARG A 252 14.77 -5.05 -5.14
CA ARG A 252 15.09 -5.27 -6.55
C ARG A 252 14.63 -6.64 -7.03
N ARG A 253 14.80 -7.68 -6.22
CA ARG A 253 14.32 -9.04 -6.52
C ARG A 253 12.82 -9.05 -6.74
N LEU A 254 12.03 -8.46 -5.84
CA LEU A 254 10.58 -8.36 -6.01
C LEU A 254 10.20 -7.53 -7.24
N TYR A 255 10.86 -6.40 -7.44
CA TYR A 255 10.50 -5.44 -8.49
C TYR A 255 10.80 -5.97 -9.90
N TRP A 256 11.96 -6.60 -10.10
CA TRP A 256 12.43 -7.04 -11.42
C TRP A 256 12.07 -8.49 -11.76
N ASN A 257 11.60 -9.26 -10.80
CA ASN A 257 11.17 -10.61 -11.03
C ASN A 257 9.84 -10.64 -11.81
N ASP A 258 9.86 -11.21 -13.00
CA ASP A 258 8.70 -11.43 -13.87
C ASP A 258 8.28 -12.92 -13.96
N GLY A 259 8.82 -13.76 -13.07
CA GLY A 259 8.50 -15.18 -12.94
C GLY A 259 7.09 -15.46 -12.41
N PRO A 260 6.72 -16.74 -12.36
CA PRO A 260 5.41 -17.19 -11.89
C PRO A 260 5.08 -16.78 -10.46
N GLU A 261 6.07 -16.74 -9.56
CA GLU A 261 5.91 -16.38 -8.16
C GLU A 261 5.48 -14.92 -7.95
N THR A 262 5.78 -14.04 -8.91
CA THR A 262 5.33 -12.65 -8.93
C THR A 262 4.12 -12.44 -9.86
N ALA A 263 3.50 -13.53 -10.31
CA ALA A 263 2.43 -13.53 -11.31
C ALA A 263 2.79 -12.66 -12.55
N GLY A 264 4.01 -12.87 -13.08
CA GLY A 264 4.52 -12.15 -14.23
C GLY A 264 4.87 -10.69 -13.95
N GLY A 265 5.45 -10.39 -12.78
CA GLY A 265 5.98 -9.07 -12.46
C GLY A 265 4.96 -8.09 -11.86
N GLN A 266 4.03 -8.55 -11.02
CA GLN A 266 3.02 -7.69 -10.42
C GLN A 266 3.62 -6.57 -9.57
N PHE A 267 4.72 -6.79 -8.87
CA PHE A 267 5.38 -5.74 -8.09
C PHE A 267 5.77 -4.54 -8.95
N LYS A 268 6.35 -4.78 -10.12
CA LYS A 268 6.72 -3.72 -11.09
C LYS A 268 5.47 -3.11 -11.74
N LYS A 269 4.56 -3.94 -12.25
CA LYS A 269 3.37 -3.51 -12.98
C LYS A 269 2.44 -2.63 -12.15
N THR A 270 2.39 -2.85 -10.84
CA THR A 270 1.53 -2.09 -9.92
C THR A 270 2.22 -0.89 -9.27
N THR A 271 3.54 -0.73 -9.46
CA THR A 271 4.29 0.43 -8.94
C THR A 271 4.24 1.56 -9.96
N SER A 272 3.55 2.64 -9.64
CA SER A 272 3.52 3.85 -10.48
C SER A 272 4.43 4.94 -9.88
N PHE A 273 5.66 5.03 -10.37
CA PHE A 273 6.57 6.12 -9.99
C PHE A 273 6.11 7.48 -10.52
N GLU A 274 5.43 7.54 -11.66
CA GLU A 274 4.77 8.75 -12.14
C GLU A 274 3.77 9.26 -11.12
N CYS A 275 2.92 8.39 -10.59
CA CYS A 275 1.97 8.72 -9.55
C CYS A 275 2.66 9.19 -8.26
N VAL A 276 3.74 8.53 -7.84
CA VAL A 276 4.54 8.91 -6.68
C VAL A 276 5.26 10.24 -6.91
N SER A 277 5.75 10.50 -8.12
CA SER A 277 6.34 11.77 -8.52
C SER A 277 5.29 12.88 -8.66
N MET A 278 4.05 12.56 -9.00
CA MET A 278 2.92 13.50 -8.98
C MET A 278 2.50 13.92 -7.57
N ILE A 279 2.85 13.18 -6.53
CA ILE A 279 2.85 13.70 -5.16
C ILE A 279 3.68 15.01 -5.12
N ARG A 280 4.76 15.13 -5.89
CA ARG A 280 5.44 16.41 -6.14
C ARG A 280 4.49 17.49 -6.69
N TYR A 281 3.56 17.13 -7.57
CA TYR A 281 2.67 18.10 -8.25
C TYR A 281 1.38 18.38 -7.47
N MET A 282 0.80 17.38 -6.80
CA MET A 282 -0.35 17.55 -5.89
C MET A 282 0.03 18.36 -4.63
N ILE A 283 1.30 18.39 -4.31
CA ILE A 283 1.93 19.29 -3.36
C ILE A 283 1.76 20.78 -3.78
N HIS A 284 1.33 21.06 -4.95
CA HIS A 284 1.09 22.46 -5.38
C HIS A 284 -0.27 23.04 -5.00
N VAL A 285 -1.22 22.27 -4.45
CA VAL A 285 -2.56 22.76 -4.13
C VAL A 285 -3.00 22.39 -2.70
N ALA A 286 -2.99 23.37 -1.85
CA ALA A 286 -3.70 23.59 -0.58
C ALA A 286 -3.40 22.71 0.67
N ASP A 287 -3.38 21.38 0.64
CA ASP A 287 -3.11 20.57 1.86
C ASP A 287 -1.63 20.50 2.25
N ILE A 288 -0.82 21.01 1.42
CA ILE A 288 0.63 21.07 1.49
C ILE A 288 1.14 22.36 2.09
N VAL A 289 0.28 23.26 2.38
CA VAL A 289 0.73 24.45 3.14
C VAL A 289 1.45 23.97 4.40
N GLN A 290 1.03 22.90 5.07
CA GLN A 290 1.73 22.37 6.23
C GLN A 290 2.97 21.54 5.88
N ILE A 291 2.93 20.67 4.87
CA ILE A 291 4.11 19.94 4.40
C ILE A 291 5.08 20.91 3.70
N LYS A 292 4.56 21.82 2.88
CA LYS A 292 5.33 22.86 2.18
C LYS A 292 5.95 23.89 3.12
N LEU A 293 5.24 24.34 4.15
CA LEU A 293 5.78 25.22 5.18
C LEU A 293 6.86 24.49 6.01
N GLY A 294 6.65 23.20 6.37
CA GLY A 294 7.68 22.41 7.03
C GLY A 294 8.92 22.19 6.17
N TYR A 295 8.78 21.98 4.86
CA TYR A 295 9.89 21.73 3.95
C TYR A 295 10.56 23.02 3.46
N SER A 296 9.83 24.07 3.12
CA SER A 296 10.37 25.34 2.69
C SER A 296 11.08 26.11 3.82
N SER A 297 10.67 25.91 5.08
CA SER A 297 11.36 26.51 6.22
C SER A 297 12.71 25.88 6.52
N VAL A 298 12.93 24.61 6.09
CA VAL A 298 14.17 23.86 6.35
C VAL A 298 15.11 23.85 5.13
N ALA A 299 14.58 23.95 3.90
CA ALA A 299 15.35 23.68 2.67
C ALA A 299 15.68 24.89 1.82
N SER A 300 15.37 26.12 2.17
CA SER A 300 15.82 27.38 1.49
C SER A 300 14.74 28.49 1.38
N GLY A 301 13.56 28.31 1.87
CA GLY A 301 12.50 29.33 1.79
C GLY A 301 11.88 29.54 0.39
N ASN A 302 12.38 28.89 -0.66
CA ASN A 302 12.01 29.17 -2.05
C ASN A 302 10.99 28.19 -2.66
N GLY A 303 10.44 27.27 -1.88
CA GLY A 303 9.46 26.29 -2.38
C GLY A 303 10.03 25.31 -3.41
N ILE A 304 11.34 25.19 -3.53
CA ILE A 304 12.03 24.26 -4.42
C ILE A 304 11.87 22.84 -3.85
N ILE A 305 11.35 21.94 -4.66
CA ILE A 305 11.31 20.52 -4.35
C ILE A 305 12.58 19.91 -4.90
N PRO A 306 13.43 19.25 -4.06
CA PRO A 306 14.64 18.60 -4.54
C PRO A 306 14.38 17.58 -5.66
N ALA A 307 15.25 17.51 -6.65
CA ALA A 307 15.08 16.66 -7.82
C ALA A 307 15.27 15.15 -7.54
N GLY A 308 16.01 14.81 -6.51
CA GLY A 308 16.37 13.40 -6.27
C GLY A 308 15.60 12.74 -5.14
N PRO A 309 15.80 11.46 -4.93
CA PRO A 309 16.55 10.55 -5.81
C PRO A 309 15.78 10.19 -7.09
N ASP A 310 16.49 9.67 -8.10
CA ASP A 310 15.88 9.16 -9.34
C ASP A 310 14.84 8.08 -9.01
N PRO A 311 13.60 8.19 -9.53
CA PRO A 311 12.49 7.32 -9.16
C PRO A 311 12.49 5.95 -9.85
N HIS A 312 13.64 5.28 -9.94
CA HIS A 312 13.69 3.93 -10.48
C HIS A 312 14.44 2.97 -9.57
N VAL A 313 14.08 1.70 -9.66
CA VAL A 313 14.77 0.61 -8.98
C VAL A 313 15.84 0.06 -9.92
N LEU A 314 17.09 0.00 -9.44
CA LEU A 314 18.19 -0.52 -10.23
C LEU A 314 17.96 -1.99 -10.61
N PRO A 315 18.36 -2.42 -11.83
CA PRO A 315 18.34 -3.82 -12.21
C PRO A 315 19.16 -4.69 -11.26
N LEU A 316 18.89 -6.00 -11.24
CA LEU A 316 19.68 -6.99 -10.49
C LEU A 316 21.10 -7.11 -11.02
#